data_0c11482a2270cc25c01ce73b6816a15b
#
_entry.id   0c11482a2270cc25c01ce73b6816a15b
#
_cell.length_a   1.000
_cell.length_b   1.000
_cell.length_c   1.000
_cell.angle_alpha   90.00
_cell.angle_beta   90.00
_cell.angle_gamma   90.00
#
_symmetry.space_group_name_H-M   'P 1'
#
loop_
_entity.id
_entity.type
_entity.pdbx_description
1 polymer ?
#
loop_
_entity_poly.entity_id
_entity_poly.type
_entity_poly.pdbx_seq_one_letter_code
_entity_poly.pdbx_strand_id
1 'polypeptide(L)'
;KQEAFPGIVKIFEYLKEDFDFVHAMTLNRFNYTAKLVHDFLLELTRQIGPIKKNIEMVYPLPDDYAQEVFIYSNSAIFFHWIQKGGVETPEEIAKIFLRMTV
;
A
#
# COMPACT_ATOMS: atom_id res chain seq x y z
N LYS A 1 -13.62 4.86 -2.56
CA LYS A 1 -12.42 5.36 -1.87
C LYS A 1 -12.65 5.51 -0.38
N GLN A 2 -13.71 6.21 0.00
CA GLN A 2 -14.05 6.31 1.42
C GLN A 2 -14.41 4.94 1.99
N GLU A 3 -14.97 4.08 1.18
CA GLU A 3 -15.32 2.73 1.61
C GLU A 3 -14.09 1.89 1.94
N ALA A 4 -12.98 2.16 1.26
CA ALA A 4 -11.74 1.43 1.50
C ALA A 4 -10.97 1.96 2.71
N PHE A 5 -11.22 3.20 3.11
CA PHE A 5 -10.42 3.86 4.13
C PHE A 5 -10.35 3.09 5.45
N PRO A 6 -11.49 2.68 6.05
CA PRO A 6 -11.41 1.96 7.34
C PRO A 6 -10.61 0.67 7.25
N GLY A 7 -10.72 -0.05 6.15
CA GLY A 7 -9.95 -1.28 5.95
C GLY A 7 -8.46 -1.02 5.86
N ILE A 8 -8.08 0.03 5.14
CA ILE A 8 -6.67 0.42 4.99
C ILE A 8 -6.10 0.86 6.34
N VAL A 9 -6.87 1.64 7.11
CA VAL A 9 -6.44 2.04 8.45
C VAL A 9 -6.16 0.83 9.32
N LYS A 10 -7.04 -0.17 9.30
CA LYS A 10 -6.85 -1.39 10.09
C LYS A 10 -5.59 -2.14 9.71
N ILE A 11 -5.26 -2.18 8.43
CA ILE A 11 -4.04 -2.83 7.97
C ILE A 11 -2.82 -2.13 8.58
N PHE A 12 -2.79 -0.80 8.52
CA PHE A 12 -1.67 -0.05 9.09
C PHE A 12 -1.63 -0.13 10.61
N GLU A 13 -2.78 -0.21 11.28
CA GLU A 13 -2.82 -0.45 12.72
C GLU A 13 -2.17 -1.79 13.06
N TYR A 14 -2.52 -2.82 12.31
CA TYR A 14 -1.96 -4.15 12.52
C TYR A 14 -0.44 -4.16 12.32
N LEU A 15 0.03 -3.51 11.26
CA LEU A 15 1.46 -3.41 11.00
C LEU A 15 2.18 -2.64 12.09
N LYS A 16 1.55 -1.61 12.65
CA LYS A 16 2.17 -0.80 13.67
C LYS A 16 2.26 -1.52 15.02
N GLU A 17 1.34 -2.43 15.31
CA GLU A 17 1.39 -3.23 16.54
C GLU A 17 2.67 -4.06 16.63
N ASP A 18 3.17 -4.52 15.48
CA ASP A 18 4.36 -5.36 15.44
C ASP A 18 5.42 -4.69 14.57
N PHE A 19 5.58 -3.39 14.77
CA PHE A 19 6.39 -2.57 13.89
C PHE A 19 7.84 -3.00 13.84
N ASP A 20 8.42 -3.39 14.97
CA ASP A 20 9.82 -3.80 15.02
C ASP A 20 10.07 -5.00 14.12
N PHE A 21 9.15 -5.96 14.13
CA PHE A 21 9.24 -7.13 13.27
C PHE A 21 9.13 -6.75 11.79
N VAL A 22 8.15 -5.88 11.47
CA VAL A 22 7.93 -5.42 10.10
C VAL A 22 9.17 -4.68 9.60
N HIS A 23 9.72 -3.80 10.43
CA HIS A 23 10.93 -3.06 10.10
C HIS A 23 12.12 -3.99 9.86
N ALA A 24 12.29 -4.98 10.72
CA ALA A 24 13.39 -5.93 10.58
C ALA A 24 13.26 -6.73 9.28
N MET A 25 12.05 -7.10 8.89
CA MET A 25 11.82 -7.81 7.63
C MET A 25 12.29 -6.99 6.43
N THR A 26 12.01 -5.68 6.43
CA THR A 26 12.37 -4.85 5.30
C THR A 26 13.88 -4.65 5.20
N LEU A 27 14.59 -4.69 6.31
CA LEU A 27 16.05 -4.55 6.31
C LEU A 27 16.78 -5.78 5.80
N ASN A 28 16.27 -6.96 6.12
CA ASN A 28 17.03 -8.20 5.93
C ASN A 28 16.61 -9.02 4.70
N ARG A 29 15.45 -8.75 4.14
CA ARG A 29 14.91 -9.55 3.04
C ARG A 29 14.26 -8.67 2.00
N PHE A 30 15.03 -7.72 1.51
CA PHE A 30 14.48 -6.70 0.63
C PHE A 30 13.71 -7.29 -0.57
N ASN A 31 14.32 -8.20 -1.33
CA ASN A 31 13.65 -8.75 -2.52
C ASN A 31 12.42 -9.57 -2.17
N TYR A 32 12.52 -10.36 -1.12
CA TYR A 32 11.40 -11.17 -0.66
C TYR A 32 10.27 -10.29 -0.15
N THR A 33 10.61 -9.29 0.66
CA THR A 33 9.62 -8.38 1.21
C THR A 33 8.94 -7.56 0.13
N ALA A 34 9.71 -7.12 -0.87
CA ALA A 34 9.14 -6.38 -2.00
C ALA A 34 8.10 -7.21 -2.73
N LYS A 35 8.39 -8.50 -2.95
CA LYS A 35 7.44 -9.40 -3.59
C LYS A 35 6.19 -9.60 -2.74
N LEU A 36 6.36 -9.77 -1.44
CA LEU A 36 5.21 -9.92 -0.53
C LEU A 36 4.31 -8.69 -0.56
N VAL A 37 4.91 -7.51 -0.54
CA VAL A 37 4.16 -6.26 -0.60
C VAL A 37 3.45 -6.14 -1.94
N HIS A 38 4.14 -6.47 -3.02
CA HIS A 38 3.54 -6.45 -4.36
C HIS A 38 2.31 -7.37 -4.40
N ASP A 39 2.45 -8.61 -3.94
CA ASP A 39 1.36 -9.58 -3.97
C ASP A 39 0.20 -9.15 -3.06
N PHE A 40 0.52 -8.57 -1.91
CA PHE A 40 -0.48 -8.04 -1.00
C PHE A 40 -1.29 -6.91 -1.66
N LEU A 41 -0.60 -5.97 -2.28
CA LEU A 41 -1.27 -4.84 -2.93
C LEU A 41 -2.08 -5.30 -4.15
N LEU A 42 -1.58 -6.29 -4.86
CA LEU A 42 -2.32 -6.88 -5.97
C LEU A 42 -3.64 -7.49 -5.49
N GLU A 43 -3.58 -8.25 -4.41
CA GLU A 43 -4.77 -8.87 -3.86
C GLU A 43 -5.75 -7.82 -3.32
N LEU A 44 -5.22 -6.79 -2.66
CA LEU A 44 -6.03 -5.69 -2.18
C LEU A 44 -6.78 -5.02 -3.33
N THR A 45 -6.10 -4.80 -4.44
CA THR A 45 -6.71 -4.19 -5.63
C THR A 45 -7.84 -5.05 -6.17
N ARG A 46 -7.66 -6.36 -6.16
CA ARG A 46 -8.69 -7.28 -6.64
C ARG A 46 -9.92 -7.28 -5.75
N GLN A 47 -9.71 -7.18 -4.43
CA GLN A 47 -10.81 -7.29 -3.48
C GLN A 47 -11.57 -5.99 -3.28
N ILE A 48 -10.92 -4.86 -3.50
CA ILE A 48 -11.54 -3.56 -3.30
C ILE A 48 -11.84 -2.93 -4.65
N GLY A 49 -13.06 -3.15 -5.13
CA GLY A 49 -13.50 -2.66 -6.44
C GLY A 49 -13.27 -1.17 -6.69
N PRO A 50 -13.57 -0.28 -5.73
CA PRO A 50 -13.33 1.14 -5.93
C PRO A 50 -11.89 1.49 -6.25
N ILE A 51 -10.92 0.78 -5.66
CA ILE A 51 -9.50 1.02 -5.95
C ILE A 51 -9.19 0.68 -7.40
N LYS A 52 -9.63 -0.50 -7.85
CA LYS A 52 -9.41 -0.93 -9.24
C LYS A 52 -9.99 0.07 -10.23
N LYS A 53 -11.20 0.52 -9.96
CA LYS A 53 -11.88 1.47 -10.82
C LYS A 53 -11.13 2.79 -10.90
N ASN A 54 -10.62 3.27 -9.77
CA ASN A 54 -9.85 4.51 -9.74
C ASN A 54 -8.55 4.39 -10.52
N ILE A 55 -7.89 3.25 -10.45
CA ILE A 55 -6.67 3.01 -11.21
C ILE A 55 -6.94 3.17 -12.70
N GLU A 56 -8.01 2.57 -13.17
CA GLU A 56 -8.38 2.63 -14.59
C GLU A 56 -8.66 4.05 -15.04
N MET A 57 -9.23 4.88 -14.15
CA MET A 57 -9.56 6.26 -14.48
C MET A 57 -8.38 7.21 -14.42
N VAL A 58 -7.45 6.96 -13.50
CA VAL A 58 -6.34 7.89 -13.24
C VAL A 58 -5.16 7.67 -14.18
N TYR A 59 -4.88 6.44 -14.53
CA TYR A 59 -3.72 6.12 -15.35
C TYR A 59 -4.14 5.84 -16.79
N PRO A 60 -3.75 6.69 -17.74
CA PRO A 60 -4.10 6.49 -19.16
C PRO A 60 -3.18 5.46 -19.81
N LEU A 61 -3.19 4.25 -19.28
CA LEU A 61 -2.34 3.15 -19.70
C LEU A 61 -3.19 1.89 -19.84
N PRO A 62 -2.71 0.89 -20.59
CA PRO A 62 -3.38 -0.42 -20.55
C PRO A 62 -3.49 -0.89 -19.11
N ASP A 63 -4.54 -1.66 -18.82
CA ASP A 63 -4.90 -2.01 -17.45
C ASP A 63 -3.77 -2.68 -16.66
N ASP A 64 -3.04 -3.58 -17.29
CA ASP A 64 -1.95 -4.28 -16.62
C ASP A 64 -0.81 -3.32 -16.24
N TYR A 65 -0.46 -2.40 -17.12
CA TYR A 65 0.56 -1.39 -16.82
C TYR A 65 0.09 -0.42 -15.75
N ALA A 66 -1.15 0.02 -15.83
CA ALA A 66 -1.71 0.93 -14.83
C ALA A 66 -1.68 0.29 -13.45
N GLN A 67 -2.02 -0.99 -13.38
CA GLN A 67 -2.01 -1.73 -12.12
C GLN A 67 -0.60 -1.81 -11.53
N GLU A 68 0.40 -2.07 -12.36
CA GLU A 68 1.78 -2.15 -11.87
C GLU A 68 2.30 -0.80 -11.40
N VAL A 69 1.97 0.27 -12.10
CA VAL A 69 2.35 1.62 -11.65
C VAL A 69 1.73 1.91 -10.28
N PHE A 70 0.46 1.57 -10.11
CA PHE A 70 -0.22 1.76 -8.83
C PHE A 70 0.48 0.98 -7.71
N ILE A 71 0.77 -0.31 -7.97
CA ILE A 71 1.36 -1.18 -6.95
C ILE A 71 2.73 -0.67 -6.54
N TYR A 72 3.59 -0.33 -7.49
CA TYR A 72 4.93 0.13 -7.15
C TYR A 72 4.94 1.50 -6.51
N SER A 73 4.03 2.39 -6.91
CA SER A 73 3.91 3.70 -6.26
C SER A 73 3.52 3.55 -4.79
N ASN A 74 2.57 2.65 -4.52
CA ASN A 74 2.13 2.44 -3.14
C ASN A 74 3.14 1.64 -2.33
N SER A 75 3.90 0.77 -2.98
CA SER A 75 5.02 0.09 -2.31
C SER A 75 6.05 1.11 -1.82
N ALA A 76 6.34 2.12 -2.64
CA ALA A 76 7.28 3.17 -2.25
C ALA A 76 6.79 3.91 -1.01
N ILE A 77 5.49 4.20 -0.94
CA ILE A 77 4.90 4.87 0.22
C ILE A 77 5.04 3.98 1.45
N PHE A 78 4.72 2.71 1.31
CA PHE A 78 4.79 1.74 2.40
C PHE A 78 6.20 1.62 2.95
N PHE A 79 7.19 1.41 2.08
CA PHE A 79 8.57 1.26 2.51
C PHE A 79 9.14 2.54 3.10
N HIS A 80 8.77 3.69 2.56
CA HIS A 80 9.21 4.95 3.10
C HIS A 80 8.67 5.16 4.53
N TRP A 81 7.41 4.84 4.76
CA TRP A 81 6.81 4.92 6.08
C TRP A 81 7.57 4.06 7.09
N ILE A 82 7.91 2.84 6.70
CA ILE A 82 8.66 1.94 7.58
C ILE A 82 10.05 2.48 7.85
N GLN A 83 10.74 2.98 6.82
CA GLN A 83 12.10 3.53 6.97
C GLN A 83 12.14 4.74 7.90
N LYS A 84 11.07 5.52 7.92
CA LYS A 84 10.97 6.67 8.81
C LYS A 84 10.66 6.28 10.26
N GLY A 85 10.38 5.02 10.51
CA GLY A 85 10.05 4.56 11.85
C GLY A 85 8.55 4.54 12.15
N GLY A 86 7.71 4.56 11.13
CA GLY A 86 6.26 4.54 11.32
C GLY A 86 5.74 5.77 12.05
N VAL A 87 6.29 6.93 11.74
CA VAL A 87 5.97 8.19 12.44
C VAL A 87 4.52 8.59 12.26
N GLU A 88 4.02 8.49 11.03
CA GLU A 88 2.62 8.80 10.77
C GLU A 88 1.72 7.77 11.44
N THR A 89 0.58 8.23 11.97
CA THR A 89 -0.41 7.31 12.53
C THR A 89 -1.01 6.46 11.42
N PRO A 90 -1.64 5.32 11.78
CA PRO A 90 -2.33 4.51 10.77
C PRO A 90 -3.33 5.30 9.94
N GLU A 91 -4.05 6.24 10.56
CA GLU A 91 -4.99 7.08 9.82
C GLU A 91 -4.29 8.01 8.85
N GLU A 92 -3.18 8.61 9.29
CA GLU A 92 -2.43 9.54 8.44
C GLU A 92 -1.82 8.84 7.24
N ILE A 93 -1.20 7.68 7.47
CA ILE A 93 -0.57 6.95 6.35
C ILE A 93 -1.62 6.38 5.41
N ALA A 94 -2.78 5.97 5.93
CA ALA A 94 -3.87 5.50 5.09
C ALA A 94 -4.37 6.61 4.16
N LYS A 95 -4.43 7.84 4.64
CA LYS A 95 -4.83 8.98 3.81
C LYS A 95 -3.82 9.21 2.68
N ILE A 96 -2.54 9.15 3.01
CA ILE A 96 -1.48 9.30 2.01
C ILE A 96 -1.60 8.20 0.96
N PHE A 97 -1.75 6.97 1.41
CA PHE A 97 -1.89 5.81 0.54
C PHE A 97 -3.05 6.00 -0.44
N LEU A 98 -4.21 6.43 0.07
CA LEU A 98 -5.39 6.56 -0.77
C LEU A 98 -5.35 7.75 -1.72
N ARG A 99 -4.49 8.73 -1.48
CA ARG A 99 -4.31 9.84 -2.42
C ARG A 99 -3.77 9.36 -3.76
N MET A 100 -3.02 8.28 -3.76
CA MET A 100 -2.47 7.74 -5.00
C MET A 100 -3.52 7.03 -5.85
N THR A 101 -4.72 6.81 -5.33
CA THR A 101 -5.79 6.14 -6.05
C THR A 101 -6.85 7.09 -6.60
N VAL A 102 -6.62 8.38 -6.47
CA VAL A 102 -7.58 9.40 -6.91
C VAL A 102 -7.24 9.96 -8.25
#